data_408ff488a61fdb05b2ce4f4123596bc4
#
_entry.id   408ff488a61fdb05b2ce4f4123596bc4
#
_cell.length_a   1.000
_cell.length_b   1.000
_cell.length_c   1.000
_cell.angle_alpha   90.00
_cell.angle_beta   90.00
_cell.angle_gamma   90.00
#
_symmetry.space_group_name_H-M   'P 1'
#
loop_
_entity.id
_entity.type
_entity.pdbx_description
1 polymer ?
#
loop_
_entity_poly.entity_id
_entity_poly.type
_entity_poly.pdbx_seq_one_letter_code
_entity_poly.pdbx_strand_id
1 'polypeptide(L)'
;TKIKNPGRTVSVLCTGSNSLVLEESERSLHDALCVVRCLVKKRALIAGGGAPEVHMSRMLAQHAQTLQSLEAYSFQAFAEALEVIPTTLAENAGLNPITIVTELRNRHAMGEKTAGINVRKGMITNILEENVLQPLLVSTSALELATETVALLLRIDDYHLSR
;
A
#
# COMPACT_ATOMS: atom_id res chain seq x y z
N THR A 1 -33.20 -18.77 11.98
CA THR A 1 -33.98 -18.28 13.12
C THR A 1 -34.54 -16.93 12.77
N LYS A 2 -35.89 -16.81 12.67
CA LYS A 2 -36.56 -15.53 12.45
C LYS A 2 -36.42 -14.66 13.72
N ILE A 3 -35.61 -13.64 13.66
CA ILE A 3 -35.50 -12.62 14.70
C ILE A 3 -36.67 -11.63 14.45
N LYS A 4 -37.48 -11.37 15.49
CA LYS A 4 -38.66 -10.50 15.39
C LYS A 4 -38.35 -9.04 15.00
N ASN A 5 -37.15 -8.54 15.32
CA ASN A 5 -36.64 -7.22 14.93
C ASN A 5 -35.24 -7.39 14.35
N PRO A 6 -35.09 -7.70 13.06
CA PRO A 6 -33.78 -7.77 12.45
C PRO A 6 -33.17 -6.38 12.44
N GLY A 7 -32.24 -6.13 13.35
CA GLY A 7 -31.37 -4.97 13.28
C GLY A 7 -30.51 -5.03 12.00
N ARG A 8 -29.69 -4.01 11.77
CA ARG A 8 -28.70 -3.99 10.66
C ARG A 8 -27.46 -4.85 10.96
N THR A 9 -27.63 -5.91 11.77
CA THR A 9 -26.54 -6.80 12.20
C THR A 9 -26.66 -8.13 11.48
N VAL A 10 -25.57 -8.59 10.91
CA VAL A 10 -25.45 -9.89 10.23
C VAL A 10 -24.37 -10.69 10.94
N SER A 11 -24.64 -11.97 11.19
CA SER A 11 -23.67 -12.92 11.71
C SER A 11 -23.21 -13.84 10.57
N VAL A 12 -21.89 -13.98 10.43
CA VAL A 12 -21.26 -14.89 9.47
C VAL A 12 -20.65 -16.05 10.27
N LEU A 13 -21.09 -17.27 9.99
CA LEU A 13 -20.54 -18.48 10.61
C LEU A 13 -19.49 -19.09 9.68
N CYS A 14 -18.23 -19.12 10.12
CA CYS A 14 -17.16 -19.82 9.44
C CYS A 14 -17.03 -21.24 9.98
N THR A 15 -16.92 -22.23 9.12
CA THR A 15 -16.68 -23.64 9.47
C THR A 15 -15.43 -24.13 8.76
N GLY A 16 -14.66 -24.98 9.41
CA GLY A 16 -13.41 -25.50 8.85
C GLY A 16 -12.98 -26.81 9.53
N SER A 17 -11.99 -27.47 8.96
CA SER A 17 -11.49 -28.77 9.42
C SER A 17 -10.59 -28.66 10.66
N ASN A 18 -9.93 -27.52 10.85
CA ASN A 18 -9.05 -27.25 11.99
C ASN A 18 -9.05 -25.77 12.41
N SER A 19 -8.44 -25.45 13.55
CA SER A 19 -8.37 -24.10 14.10
C SER A 19 -7.61 -23.12 13.18
N LEU A 20 -6.51 -23.56 12.56
CA LEU A 20 -5.71 -22.73 11.66
C LEU A 20 -6.52 -22.26 10.43
N VAL A 21 -7.30 -23.17 9.84
CA VAL A 21 -8.18 -22.82 8.71
C VAL A 21 -9.28 -21.86 9.15
N LEU A 22 -9.82 -22.03 10.34
CA LEU A 22 -10.84 -21.13 10.88
C LEU A 22 -10.30 -19.73 11.14
N GLU A 23 -9.16 -19.62 11.81
CA GLU A 23 -8.49 -18.34 12.09
C GLU A 23 -8.11 -17.60 10.80
N GLU A 24 -7.59 -18.32 9.79
CA GLU A 24 -7.25 -17.74 8.50
C GLU A 24 -8.50 -17.27 7.73
N SER A 25 -9.58 -18.04 7.81
CA SER A 25 -10.85 -17.67 7.19
C SER A 25 -11.47 -16.43 7.84
N GLU A 26 -11.42 -16.34 9.17
CA GLU A 26 -11.88 -15.18 9.93
C GLU A 26 -11.07 -13.92 9.55
N ARG A 27 -9.74 -14.04 9.53
CA ARG A 27 -8.84 -12.94 9.16
C ARG A 27 -9.08 -12.46 7.73
N SER A 28 -9.19 -13.38 6.77
CA SER A 28 -9.45 -13.05 5.37
C SER A 28 -10.81 -12.37 5.18
N LEU A 29 -11.83 -12.81 5.91
CA LEU A 29 -13.14 -12.17 5.90
C LEU A 29 -13.10 -10.76 6.50
N HIS A 30 -12.39 -10.60 7.61
CA HIS A 30 -12.19 -9.30 8.25
C HIS A 30 -11.50 -8.31 7.30
N ASP A 31 -10.43 -8.73 6.63
CA ASP A 31 -9.71 -7.91 5.66
C ASP A 31 -10.60 -7.50 4.48
N ALA A 32 -11.39 -8.43 3.95
CA ALA A 32 -12.35 -8.13 2.90
C ALA A 32 -13.41 -7.09 3.34
N LEU A 33 -13.91 -7.21 4.56
CA LEU A 33 -14.86 -6.24 5.12
C LEU A 33 -14.23 -4.87 5.32
N CYS A 34 -12.96 -4.80 5.74
CA CYS A 34 -12.22 -3.54 5.85
C CYS A 34 -12.05 -2.84 4.50
N VAL A 35 -11.76 -3.60 3.43
CA VAL A 35 -11.69 -3.06 2.06
C VAL A 35 -13.03 -2.47 1.63
N VAL A 36 -14.13 -3.20 1.85
CA VAL A 36 -15.49 -2.71 1.53
C VAL A 36 -15.82 -1.45 2.33
N ARG A 37 -15.47 -1.41 3.62
CA ARG A 37 -15.63 -0.23 4.48
C ARG A 37 -14.89 1.00 3.92
N CYS A 38 -13.66 0.81 3.45
CA CYS A 38 -12.87 1.88 2.82
C CYS A 38 -13.54 2.39 1.55
N LEU A 39 -14.08 1.50 0.72
CA LEU A 39 -14.80 1.86 -0.50
C LEU A 39 -16.11 2.60 -0.24
N VAL A 40 -16.82 2.25 0.82
CA VAL A 40 -18.04 2.98 1.22
C VAL A 40 -17.71 4.39 1.68
N LYS A 41 -16.59 4.58 2.40
CA LYS A 41 -16.14 5.90 2.86
C LYS A 41 -15.64 6.78 1.71
N LYS A 42 -14.83 6.23 0.81
CA LYS A 42 -14.26 6.93 -0.33
C LYS A 42 -14.34 6.05 -1.57
N ARG A 43 -15.27 6.37 -2.48
CA ARG A 43 -15.58 5.58 -3.68
C ARG A 43 -14.54 5.80 -4.78
N ALA A 44 -13.29 5.41 -4.50
CA ALA A 44 -12.20 5.50 -5.46
C ALA A 44 -11.29 4.29 -5.34
N LEU A 45 -10.95 3.71 -6.49
CA LEU A 45 -10.01 2.60 -6.63
C LEU A 45 -8.78 3.07 -7.41
N ILE A 46 -7.64 2.52 -7.06
CA ILE A 46 -6.37 2.73 -7.74
C ILE A 46 -5.74 1.36 -8.07
N ALA A 47 -4.78 1.36 -8.98
CA ALA A 47 -3.99 0.19 -9.29
C ALA A 47 -3.19 -0.24 -8.03
N GLY A 48 -3.04 -1.54 -7.82
CA GLY A 48 -2.19 -2.10 -6.78
C GLY A 48 -0.78 -2.41 -7.27
N GLY A 49 -0.13 -3.38 -6.60
CA GLY A 49 1.19 -3.87 -7.04
C GLY A 49 2.33 -2.88 -6.97
N GLY A 50 2.24 -1.84 -6.11
CA GLY A 50 3.25 -0.79 -5.99
C GLY A 50 3.24 0.25 -7.12
N ALA A 51 2.27 0.22 -8.03
CA ALA A 51 2.18 1.15 -9.14
C ALA A 51 2.02 2.62 -8.71
N PRO A 52 1.09 2.98 -7.80
CA PRO A 52 0.93 4.37 -7.39
C PRO A 52 2.15 4.89 -6.63
N GLU A 53 2.79 4.07 -5.81
CA GLU A 53 3.95 4.42 -5.01
C GLU A 53 5.14 4.80 -5.91
N VAL A 54 5.46 3.98 -6.91
CA VAL A 54 6.52 4.28 -7.88
C VAL A 54 6.19 5.49 -8.74
N HIS A 55 4.93 5.65 -9.13
CA HIS A 55 4.51 6.83 -9.89
C HIS A 55 4.70 8.12 -9.10
N MET A 56 4.28 8.12 -7.82
CA MET A 56 4.46 9.26 -6.90
C MET A 56 5.95 9.52 -6.65
N SER A 57 6.74 8.48 -6.37
CA SER A 57 8.20 8.59 -6.19
C SER A 57 8.84 9.32 -7.37
N ARG A 58 8.53 8.88 -8.59
CA ARG A 58 9.06 9.50 -9.81
C ARG A 58 8.66 10.99 -9.92
N MET A 59 7.39 11.31 -9.68
CA MET A 59 6.91 12.70 -9.74
C MET A 59 7.58 13.59 -8.71
N LEU A 60 7.78 13.08 -7.48
CA LEU A 60 8.47 13.78 -6.41
C LEU A 60 9.95 13.98 -6.72
N ALA A 61 10.63 12.96 -7.25
CA ALA A 61 12.03 13.07 -7.66
C ALA A 61 12.22 14.10 -8.78
N GLN A 62 11.30 14.16 -9.75
CA GLN A 62 11.32 15.20 -10.77
C GLN A 62 11.09 16.60 -10.18
N HIS A 63 10.17 16.73 -9.22
CA HIS A 63 9.94 18.00 -8.54
C HIS A 63 11.17 18.41 -7.71
N ALA A 64 11.80 17.49 -7.01
CA ALA A 64 13.03 17.74 -6.25
C ALA A 64 14.14 18.36 -7.12
N GLN A 65 14.29 17.92 -8.36
CA GLN A 65 15.26 18.48 -9.29
C GLN A 65 14.98 19.93 -9.70
N THR A 66 13.73 20.40 -9.55
CA THR A 66 13.38 21.80 -9.82
C THR A 66 13.67 22.74 -8.65
N LEU A 67 13.88 22.19 -7.46
CA LEU A 67 14.15 22.93 -6.25
C LEU A 67 15.66 23.21 -6.10
N GLN A 68 16.01 24.45 -5.76
CA GLN A 68 17.41 24.88 -5.55
C GLN A 68 17.79 25.00 -4.06
N SER A 69 17.02 24.37 -3.17
CA SER A 69 17.16 24.50 -1.72
C SER A 69 17.44 23.16 -1.04
N LEU A 70 17.76 23.21 0.25
CA LEU A 70 17.90 22.01 1.09
C LEU A 70 16.61 21.15 1.12
N GLU A 71 15.46 21.73 0.80
CA GLU A 71 14.20 21.02 0.67
C GLU A 71 14.26 19.91 -0.39
N ALA A 72 15.06 20.09 -1.46
CA ALA A 72 15.24 19.10 -2.50
C ALA A 72 15.67 17.73 -1.94
N TYR A 73 16.54 17.72 -0.92
CA TYR A 73 16.97 16.49 -0.26
C TYR A 73 15.85 15.79 0.48
N SER A 74 14.98 16.54 1.14
CA SER A 74 13.81 15.99 1.83
C SER A 74 12.81 15.38 0.84
N PHE A 75 12.54 16.04 -0.28
CA PHE A 75 11.70 15.50 -1.35
C PHE A 75 12.29 14.23 -1.96
N GLN A 76 13.60 14.22 -2.18
CA GLN A 76 14.29 13.04 -2.72
C GLN A 76 14.22 11.87 -1.74
N ALA A 77 14.50 12.10 -0.45
CA ALA A 77 14.43 11.06 0.58
C ALA A 77 13.00 10.49 0.72
N PHE A 78 11.97 11.35 0.63
CA PHE A 78 10.58 10.90 0.65
C PHE A 78 10.23 10.07 -0.60
N ALA A 79 10.71 10.47 -1.78
CA ALA A 79 10.53 9.72 -3.01
C ALA A 79 11.17 8.32 -2.92
N GLU A 80 12.37 8.22 -2.37
CA GLU A 80 13.06 6.95 -2.14
C GLU A 80 12.33 6.07 -1.11
N ALA A 81 11.79 6.67 -0.05
CA ALA A 81 11.01 5.96 0.95
C ALA A 81 9.75 5.31 0.38
N LEU A 82 9.08 5.93 -0.60
CA LEU A 82 7.93 5.34 -1.27
C LEU A 82 8.26 4.05 -2.04
N GLU A 83 9.49 3.93 -2.54
CA GLU A 83 9.92 2.75 -3.29
C GLU A 83 10.24 1.54 -2.39
N VAL A 84 10.28 1.72 -1.09
CA VAL A 84 10.39 0.60 -0.14
C VAL A 84 9.19 -0.35 -0.26
N ILE A 85 8.00 0.17 -0.57
CA ILE A 85 6.78 -0.63 -0.71
C ILE A 85 6.90 -1.65 -1.86
N PRO A 86 7.17 -1.25 -3.12
CA PRO A 86 7.36 -2.20 -4.21
C PRO A 86 8.62 -3.06 -4.03
N THR A 87 9.67 -2.55 -3.40
CA THR A 87 10.89 -3.31 -3.07
C THR A 87 10.56 -4.49 -2.16
N THR A 88 9.91 -4.23 -1.03
CA THR A 88 9.48 -5.25 -0.08
C THR A 88 8.49 -6.24 -0.70
N LEU A 89 7.59 -5.75 -1.57
CA LEU A 89 6.67 -6.62 -2.30
C LEU A 89 7.42 -7.60 -3.21
N ALA A 90 8.46 -7.14 -3.91
CA ALA A 90 9.30 -7.99 -4.74
C ALA A 90 10.11 -9.00 -3.92
N GLU A 91 10.70 -8.58 -2.78
CA GLU A 91 11.42 -9.46 -1.85
C GLU A 91 10.51 -10.56 -1.31
N ASN A 92 9.32 -10.22 -0.82
CA ASN A 92 8.36 -11.18 -0.29
C ASN A 92 7.83 -12.15 -1.36
N ALA A 93 7.85 -11.73 -2.61
CA ALA A 93 7.53 -12.59 -3.75
C ALA A 93 8.69 -13.48 -4.20
N GLY A 94 9.87 -13.38 -3.57
CA GLY A 94 11.08 -14.11 -3.95
C GLY A 94 11.71 -13.62 -5.27
N LEU A 95 11.39 -12.42 -5.70
CA LEU A 95 11.93 -11.81 -6.91
C LEU A 95 13.17 -10.97 -6.57
N ASN A 96 14.02 -10.68 -7.58
CA ASN A 96 15.12 -9.75 -7.40
C ASN A 96 14.56 -8.30 -7.33
N PRO A 97 14.58 -7.65 -6.15
CA PRO A 97 13.94 -6.35 -5.98
C PRO A 97 14.59 -5.25 -6.83
N ILE A 98 15.92 -5.28 -6.99
CA ILE A 98 16.66 -4.28 -7.76
C ILE A 98 16.20 -4.31 -9.23
N THR A 99 16.15 -5.50 -9.82
CA THR A 99 15.74 -5.66 -11.22
C THR A 99 14.28 -5.24 -11.43
N ILE A 100 13.40 -5.70 -10.55
CA ILE A 100 11.95 -5.43 -10.65
C ILE A 100 11.64 -3.94 -10.47
N VAL A 101 12.20 -3.31 -9.43
CA VAL A 101 11.95 -1.87 -9.19
C VAL A 101 12.53 -1.00 -10.29
N THR A 102 13.72 -1.36 -10.82
CA THR A 102 14.31 -0.64 -11.95
C THR A 102 13.45 -0.76 -13.21
N GLU A 103 12.97 -1.95 -13.53
CA GLU A 103 12.06 -2.15 -14.66
C GLU A 103 10.74 -1.39 -14.46
N LEU A 104 10.19 -1.41 -13.24
CA LEU A 104 8.96 -0.71 -12.90
C LEU A 104 9.12 0.81 -13.10
N ARG A 105 10.24 1.39 -12.63
CA ARG A 105 10.58 2.80 -12.88
C ARG A 105 10.63 3.12 -14.38
N ASN A 106 11.27 2.26 -15.16
CA ASN A 106 11.38 2.44 -16.61
C ASN A 106 10.01 2.43 -17.31
N ARG A 107 9.14 1.49 -16.98
CA ARG A 107 7.77 1.44 -17.51
C ARG A 107 6.95 2.67 -17.15
N HIS A 108 7.03 3.12 -15.89
CA HIS A 108 6.39 4.38 -15.48
C HIS A 108 7.01 5.60 -16.17
N ALA A 109 8.30 5.57 -16.52
CA ALA A 109 8.94 6.62 -17.32
C ALA A 109 8.40 6.66 -18.76
N MET A 110 8.05 5.52 -19.32
CA MET A 110 7.42 5.40 -20.65
C MET A 110 5.93 5.80 -20.65
N GLY A 111 5.35 6.08 -19.46
CA GLY A 111 3.96 6.51 -19.34
C GLY A 111 2.96 5.41 -18.93
N GLU A 112 3.42 4.20 -18.67
CA GLU A 112 2.58 3.08 -18.21
C GLU A 112 2.23 3.24 -16.74
N LYS A 113 1.25 4.08 -16.42
CA LYS A 113 0.84 4.40 -15.04
C LYS A 113 0.24 3.21 -14.27
N THR A 114 -0.20 2.19 -14.96
CA THR A 114 -0.88 1.00 -14.42
C THR A 114 0.03 -0.23 -14.34
N ALA A 115 1.32 -0.06 -14.70
CA ALA A 115 2.31 -1.12 -14.54
C ALA A 115 2.57 -1.37 -13.05
N GLY A 116 2.47 -2.61 -12.62
CA GLY A 116 2.68 -3.00 -11.24
C GLY A 116 3.25 -4.42 -11.14
N ILE A 117 3.68 -4.80 -9.95
CA ILE A 117 4.27 -6.10 -9.68
C ILE A 117 3.18 -7.16 -9.61
N ASN A 118 3.23 -8.13 -10.51
CA ASN A 118 2.39 -9.32 -10.46
C ASN A 118 3.14 -10.44 -9.72
N VAL A 119 2.82 -10.62 -8.46
CA VAL A 119 3.44 -11.63 -7.59
C VAL A 119 3.20 -13.05 -8.11
N ARG A 120 2.03 -13.33 -8.71
CA ARG A 120 1.70 -14.67 -9.23
C ARG A 120 2.52 -15.05 -10.45
N LYS A 121 2.77 -14.09 -11.34
CA LYS A 121 3.54 -14.30 -12.57
C LYS A 121 5.03 -14.02 -12.40
N GLY A 122 5.44 -13.40 -11.30
CA GLY A 122 6.83 -13.03 -11.03
C GLY A 122 7.39 -11.96 -11.99
N MET A 123 6.53 -11.12 -12.54
CA MET A 123 6.91 -10.08 -13.50
C MET A 123 6.04 -8.84 -13.37
N ILE A 124 6.43 -7.76 -14.06
CA ILE A 124 5.64 -6.54 -14.14
C ILE A 124 4.61 -6.68 -15.27
N THR A 125 3.35 -6.42 -14.93
CA THR A 125 2.23 -6.46 -15.88
C THR A 125 1.34 -5.24 -15.70
N ASN A 126 0.37 -5.07 -16.61
CA ASN A 126 -0.73 -4.12 -16.39
C ASN A 126 -1.62 -4.66 -15.27
N ILE A 127 -1.47 -4.09 -14.09
CA ILE A 127 -2.07 -4.64 -12.87
C ILE A 127 -3.60 -4.45 -12.84
N LEU A 128 -4.14 -3.51 -13.63
CA LEU A 128 -5.59 -3.34 -13.78
C LEU A 128 -6.24 -4.52 -14.53
N GLU A 129 -5.57 -5.05 -15.54
CA GLU A 129 -6.05 -6.22 -16.30
C GLU A 129 -6.04 -7.50 -15.44
N GLU A 130 -5.14 -7.53 -14.46
CA GLU A 130 -5.07 -8.64 -13.47
C GLU A 130 -6.07 -8.47 -12.31
N ASN A 131 -6.91 -7.42 -12.35
CA ASN A 131 -7.90 -7.10 -11.31
C ASN A 131 -7.29 -6.88 -9.91
N VAL A 132 -6.03 -6.44 -9.83
CA VAL A 132 -5.39 -6.06 -8.57
C VAL A 132 -5.62 -4.59 -8.31
N LEU A 133 -6.68 -4.31 -7.56
CA LEU A 133 -7.14 -2.97 -7.22
C LEU A 133 -7.07 -2.76 -5.71
N GLN A 134 -6.82 -1.54 -5.29
CA GLN A 134 -6.88 -1.15 -3.89
C GLN A 134 -7.70 0.14 -3.71
N PRO A 135 -8.37 0.30 -2.56
CA PRO A 135 -9.06 1.54 -2.24
C PRO A 135 -8.07 2.70 -2.11
N LEU A 136 -8.35 3.82 -2.74
CA LEU A 136 -7.53 5.04 -2.61
C LEU A 136 -7.38 5.49 -1.15
N LEU A 137 -8.40 5.27 -0.32
CA LEU A 137 -8.38 5.66 1.09
C LEU A 137 -7.25 4.97 1.86
N VAL A 138 -6.93 3.72 1.54
CA VAL A 138 -5.85 2.97 2.22
C VAL A 138 -4.52 3.65 1.99
N SER A 139 -4.15 3.93 0.73
CA SER A 139 -2.87 4.58 0.41
C SER A 139 -2.78 5.99 0.96
N THR A 140 -3.84 6.80 0.84
CA THR A 140 -3.83 8.19 1.36
C THR A 140 -3.68 8.20 2.86
N SER A 141 -4.46 7.39 3.60
CA SER A 141 -4.37 7.34 5.06
C SER A 141 -3.02 6.80 5.55
N ALA A 142 -2.44 5.81 4.84
CA ALA A 142 -1.13 5.28 5.19
C ALA A 142 -0.04 6.35 5.07
N LEU A 143 -0.05 7.14 4.00
CA LEU A 143 0.91 8.23 3.79
C LEU A 143 0.72 9.36 4.81
N GLU A 144 -0.52 9.76 5.08
CA GLU A 144 -0.84 10.80 6.08
C GLU A 144 -0.33 10.39 7.46
N LEU A 145 -0.71 9.21 7.95
CA LEU A 145 -0.32 8.71 9.27
C LEU A 145 1.20 8.47 9.39
N ALA A 146 1.84 7.95 8.35
CA ALA A 146 3.28 7.77 8.33
C ALA A 146 4.01 9.13 8.41
N THR A 147 3.56 10.12 7.66
CA THR A 147 4.14 11.46 7.66
C THR A 147 3.97 12.15 9.01
N GLU A 148 2.77 12.06 9.62
CA GLU A 148 2.53 12.58 10.97
C GLU A 148 3.44 11.92 12.00
N THR A 149 3.60 10.60 11.94
CA THR A 149 4.46 9.85 12.84
C THR A 149 5.93 10.27 12.70
N VAL A 150 6.44 10.39 11.48
CA VAL A 150 7.80 10.87 11.21
C VAL A 150 7.98 12.30 11.72
N ALA A 151 7.00 13.18 11.48
CA ALA A 151 7.04 14.55 11.98
C ALA A 151 7.10 14.63 13.52
N LEU A 152 6.40 13.72 14.21
CA LEU A 152 6.48 13.59 15.68
C LEU A 152 7.86 13.11 16.12
N LEU A 153 8.42 12.09 15.47
CA LEU A 153 9.76 11.57 15.78
C LEU A 153 10.84 12.63 15.58
N LEU A 154 10.76 13.42 14.50
CA LEU A 154 11.72 14.49 14.20
C LEU A 154 11.65 15.68 15.17
N ARG A 155 10.61 15.79 16.00
CA ARG A 155 10.48 16.80 17.04
C ARG A 155 11.10 16.39 18.37
N ILE A 156 11.57 15.14 18.50
CA ILE A 156 12.18 14.63 19.72
C ILE A 156 13.68 14.94 19.66
N ASP A 157 14.16 15.78 20.58
CA ASP A 157 15.57 16.14 20.66
C ASP A 157 16.36 15.19 21.57
N ASP A 158 15.74 14.71 22.66
CA ASP A 158 16.38 13.80 23.63
C ASP A 158 15.35 12.99 24.40
N TYR A 159 15.78 11.88 24.99
CA TYR A 159 14.94 11.07 25.86
C TYR A 159 15.72 10.58 27.08
N HIS A 160 15.07 10.58 28.26
CA HIS A 160 15.63 10.09 29.49
C HIS A 160 14.93 8.82 29.96
N LEU A 161 15.73 7.79 30.22
CA LEU A 161 15.25 6.57 30.88
C LEU A 161 15.19 6.83 32.38
N SER A 162 13.99 6.88 32.95
CA SER A 162 13.80 6.84 34.41
C SER A 162 13.99 5.40 34.91
N ARG A 163 14.83 5.22 35.92
CA ARG A 163 14.98 3.95 36.65
C ARG A 163 13.93 3.83 37.74
#